data_6b3f31f98beab8ebc72dbb8f66971402
#
_entry.id   6b3f31f98beab8ebc72dbb8f66971402
#
_cell.length_a   1.000
_cell.length_b   1.000
_cell.length_c   1.000
_cell.angle_alpha   90.00
_cell.angle_beta   90.00
_cell.angle_gamma   90.00
#
_symmetry.space_group_name_H-M   'P 1'
#
loop_
_entity.id
_entity.type
_entity.pdbx_description
1 polymer ?
#
loop_
_entity_poly.entity_id
_entity_poly.type
_entity_poly.pdbx_seq_one_letter_code
_entity_poly.pdbx_strand_id
1 'polypeptide(L)'
;RVFGHLEYEVREGVLTTHLGLLRPGALMRAAGGVLVLEAHRVLELGSYPLLKRSLATGEIEPLAPRPEVRGPRLQPAPLKAQVFLVGPPEVIALLEEDEEFLELFPFRVEFNPEMPYTEAHVAHLGGFLEAQGVRLLPEGLAALADEARRMAGHQERLDARIYRLLDLAREATRYQDPVGREGVERALKAREDRFALEQELFLKDVEEGVV
;
A
#
# COMPACT_ATOMS: atom_id res chain seq x y z
N ARG A 1 -5.66 -3.60 13.47
CA ARG A 1 -6.88 -2.84 13.82
C ARG A 1 -6.53 -1.38 14.05
N VAL A 2 -7.36 -0.47 13.54
CA VAL A 2 -7.18 0.99 13.68
C VAL A 2 -7.52 1.43 15.11
N PHE A 3 -8.63 0.95 15.63
CA PHE A 3 -9.14 1.26 16.98
C PHE A 3 -8.73 0.19 17.99
N GLY A 4 -8.57 0.62 19.23
CA GLY A 4 -8.35 -0.30 20.33
C GLY A 4 -9.61 -1.12 20.67
N HIS A 5 -9.40 -2.26 21.27
CA HIS A 5 -10.49 -3.13 21.72
C HIS A 5 -10.09 -3.83 23.02
N LEU A 6 -11.09 -4.26 23.76
CA LEU A 6 -10.92 -5.13 24.91
C LEU A 6 -11.00 -6.60 24.45
N GLU A 7 -10.03 -7.40 24.86
CA GLU A 7 -10.15 -8.86 24.84
C GLU A 7 -10.96 -9.31 26.06
N TYR A 8 -11.45 -10.53 26.04
CA TYR A 8 -12.21 -11.10 27.15
C TYR A 8 -11.71 -12.49 27.48
N GLU A 9 -11.89 -12.85 28.73
CA GLU A 9 -11.60 -14.17 29.25
C GLU A 9 -12.87 -14.76 29.91
N VAL A 10 -12.91 -16.08 30.02
CA VAL A 10 -14.00 -16.77 30.73
C VAL A 10 -13.56 -16.98 32.16
N ARG A 11 -14.27 -16.40 33.13
CA ARG A 11 -14.12 -16.68 34.55
C ARG A 11 -15.44 -17.22 35.11
N GLU A 12 -15.37 -18.38 35.72
CA GLU A 12 -16.55 -19.04 36.32
C GLU A 12 -17.74 -19.14 35.37
N GLY A 13 -17.47 -19.42 34.06
CA GLY A 13 -18.51 -19.51 33.03
C GLY A 13 -19.06 -18.17 32.52
N VAL A 14 -18.53 -17.03 33.00
CA VAL A 14 -18.95 -15.69 32.57
C VAL A 14 -17.84 -15.02 31.74
N LEU A 15 -18.23 -14.41 30.60
CA LEU A 15 -17.32 -13.59 29.81
C LEU A 15 -17.04 -12.29 30.56
N THR A 16 -15.77 -12.08 30.93
CA THR A 16 -15.32 -10.89 31.64
C THR A 16 -14.18 -10.20 30.93
N THR A 17 -14.02 -8.91 31.15
CA THR A 17 -12.87 -8.13 30.67
C THR A 17 -12.38 -7.17 31.74
N HIS A 18 -11.14 -6.76 31.64
CA HIS A 18 -10.51 -5.76 32.50
C HIS A 18 -9.47 -4.95 31.72
N LEU A 19 -8.98 -3.86 32.31
CA LEU A 19 -8.04 -2.94 31.63
C LEU A 19 -6.74 -3.62 31.14
N GLY A 20 -6.27 -4.67 31.77
CA GLY A 20 -5.11 -5.45 31.34
C GLY A 20 -5.31 -6.20 30.02
N LEU A 21 -6.56 -6.37 29.58
CA LEU A 21 -6.93 -6.97 28.30
C LEU A 21 -7.15 -5.94 27.19
N LEU A 22 -6.85 -4.67 27.44
CA LEU A 22 -6.91 -3.64 26.43
C LEU A 22 -5.79 -3.86 25.39
N ARG A 23 -6.20 -3.97 24.13
CA ARG A 23 -5.31 -3.98 22.98
C ARG A 23 -5.38 -2.63 22.28
N PRO A 24 -4.33 -1.81 22.39
CA PRO A 24 -4.35 -0.49 21.75
C PRO A 24 -4.36 -0.62 20.23
N GLY A 25 -5.21 0.15 19.57
CA GLY A 25 -5.25 0.27 18.11
C GLY A 25 -4.11 1.13 17.54
N ALA A 26 -4.01 1.18 16.22
CA ALA A 26 -2.98 1.96 15.54
C ALA A 26 -3.05 3.46 15.89
N LEU A 27 -4.25 4.03 16.00
CA LEU A 27 -4.46 5.44 16.42
C LEU A 27 -3.88 5.73 17.81
N MET A 28 -4.08 4.82 18.76
CA MET A 28 -3.54 4.99 20.11
C MET A 28 -2.02 4.85 20.14
N ARG A 29 -1.48 3.89 19.36
CA ARG A 29 -0.02 3.67 19.28
C ARG A 29 0.72 4.80 18.57
N ALA A 30 0.05 5.51 17.69
CA ALA A 30 0.60 6.66 16.97
C ALA A 30 0.56 7.98 17.76
N ALA A 31 0.18 7.93 19.05
CA ALA A 31 0.08 9.13 19.89
C ALA A 31 1.39 9.92 19.91
N GLY A 32 1.32 11.21 19.58
CA GLY A 32 2.47 12.11 19.44
C GLY A 32 3.21 12.02 18.10
N GLY A 33 2.73 11.20 17.16
CA GLY A 33 3.36 10.98 15.87
C GLY A 33 2.41 11.01 14.69
N VAL A 34 2.77 10.25 13.68
CA VAL A 34 2.06 10.17 12.38
C VAL A 34 1.51 8.76 12.18
N LEU A 35 0.28 8.67 11.70
CA LEU A 35 -0.35 7.42 11.27
C LEU A 35 -0.68 7.50 9.78
N VAL A 36 -0.12 6.58 9.01
CA VAL A 36 -0.45 6.41 7.60
C VAL A 36 -1.38 5.22 7.47
N LEU A 37 -2.53 5.41 6.83
CA LEU A 37 -3.54 4.39 6.61
C LEU A 37 -3.82 4.24 5.11
N GLU A 38 -3.98 3.01 4.67
CA GLU A 38 -4.45 2.70 3.32
C GLU A 38 -5.96 2.95 3.25
N ALA A 39 -6.38 3.90 2.42
CA ALA A 39 -7.77 4.35 2.31
C ALA A 39 -8.73 3.19 1.98
N HIS A 40 -8.36 2.31 1.02
CA HIS A 40 -9.18 1.16 0.66
C HIS A 40 -9.38 0.20 1.84
N ARG A 41 -8.34 -0.03 2.67
CA ARG A 41 -8.45 -0.87 3.87
C ARG A 41 -9.36 -0.27 4.93
N VAL A 42 -9.34 1.06 5.06
CA VAL A 42 -10.25 1.76 6.00
C VAL A 42 -11.71 1.56 5.59
N LEU A 43 -12.00 1.61 4.27
CA LEU A 43 -13.33 1.36 3.73
C LEU A 43 -13.74 -0.11 3.83
N GLU A 44 -12.91 -1.05 3.35
CA GLU A 44 -13.17 -2.50 3.39
C GLU A 44 -13.48 -3.01 4.81
N LEU A 45 -12.75 -2.51 5.80
CA LEU A 45 -12.93 -2.90 7.20
C LEU A 45 -14.08 -2.16 7.90
N GLY A 46 -14.82 -1.30 7.19
CA GLY A 46 -15.88 -0.50 7.77
C GLY A 46 -15.40 0.45 8.87
N SER A 47 -14.11 0.82 8.85
CA SER A 47 -13.51 1.65 9.88
C SER A 47 -13.67 3.14 9.63
N TYR A 48 -14.13 3.55 8.45
CA TYR A 48 -14.24 4.94 8.04
C TYR A 48 -15.16 5.78 8.94
N PRO A 49 -16.39 5.36 9.28
CA PRO A 49 -17.25 6.16 10.13
C PRO A 49 -16.67 6.44 11.52
N LEU A 50 -15.98 5.45 12.09
CA LEU A 50 -15.32 5.61 13.38
C LEU A 50 -14.09 6.51 13.30
N LEU A 51 -13.33 6.41 12.20
CA LEU A 51 -12.18 7.29 11.95
C LEU A 51 -12.63 8.74 11.81
N LYS A 52 -13.67 8.96 11.02
CA LYS A 52 -14.30 10.27 10.82
C LYS A 52 -14.73 10.88 12.16
N ARG A 53 -15.47 10.12 12.97
CA ARG A 53 -15.88 10.55 14.30
C ARG A 53 -14.69 10.89 15.20
N SER A 54 -13.67 10.05 15.22
CA SER A 54 -12.48 10.28 16.06
C SER A 54 -11.71 11.54 15.64
N LEU A 55 -11.63 11.82 14.34
CA LEU A 55 -11.00 13.04 13.83
C LEU A 55 -11.84 14.29 14.17
N ALA A 56 -13.15 14.20 14.02
CA ALA A 56 -14.06 15.31 14.32
C ALA A 56 -14.11 15.67 15.80
N THR A 57 -14.09 14.65 16.69
CA THR A 57 -14.17 14.87 18.15
C THR A 57 -12.80 15.07 18.80
N GLY A 58 -11.71 14.69 18.12
CA GLY A 58 -10.40 14.65 18.74
C GLY A 58 -10.22 13.53 19.78
N GLU A 59 -11.11 12.52 19.75
CA GLU A 59 -11.12 11.43 20.72
C GLU A 59 -11.19 10.06 20.03
N ILE A 60 -10.50 9.10 20.61
CA ILE A 60 -10.52 7.70 20.15
C ILE A 60 -11.43 6.91 21.09
N GLU A 61 -12.53 6.43 20.58
CA GLU A 61 -13.39 5.48 21.30
C GLU A 61 -12.89 4.06 21.03
N PRO A 62 -12.48 3.31 22.07
CA PRO A 62 -12.20 1.89 21.93
C PRO A 62 -13.50 1.16 21.52
N LEU A 63 -13.36 0.12 20.70
CA LEU A 63 -14.51 -0.70 20.33
C LEU A 63 -15.14 -1.30 21.59
N ALA A 64 -16.42 -1.03 21.79
CA ALA A 64 -17.16 -1.57 22.92
C ALA A 64 -17.09 -3.11 22.93
N PRO A 65 -16.97 -3.72 24.12
CA PRO A 65 -17.09 -5.16 24.23
C PRO A 65 -18.52 -5.59 23.85
N ARG A 66 -18.68 -6.87 23.53
CA ARG A 66 -20.01 -7.43 23.26
C ARG A 66 -20.92 -7.20 24.48
N PRO A 67 -22.23 -7.03 24.27
CA PRO A 67 -23.18 -6.75 25.37
C PRO A 67 -23.16 -7.78 26.51
N GLU A 68 -22.80 -9.02 26.19
CA GLU A 68 -22.74 -10.13 27.13
C GLU A 68 -21.47 -10.13 28.02
N VAL A 69 -20.49 -9.28 27.69
CA VAL A 69 -19.21 -9.21 28.43
C VAL A 69 -19.33 -8.26 29.61
N ARG A 70 -19.09 -8.78 30.81
CA ARG A 70 -19.02 -7.95 32.02
C ARG A 70 -17.63 -7.31 32.15
N GLY A 71 -17.60 -5.99 32.34
CA GLY A 71 -16.34 -5.27 32.51
C GLY A 71 -16.51 -3.75 32.53
N PRO A 72 -15.42 -3.02 32.74
CA PRO A 72 -15.44 -1.56 32.77
C PRO A 72 -15.76 -1.01 31.38
N ARG A 73 -16.49 0.10 31.35
CA ARG A 73 -16.57 0.94 30.14
C ARG A 73 -15.29 1.75 30.04
N LEU A 74 -14.64 1.67 28.88
CA LEU A 74 -13.46 2.49 28.59
C LEU A 74 -13.93 3.92 28.30
N GLN A 75 -13.20 4.87 28.85
CA GLN A 75 -13.36 6.27 28.46
C GLN A 75 -12.63 6.52 27.14
N PRO A 76 -13.12 7.46 26.30
CA PRO A 76 -12.40 7.90 25.13
C PRO A 76 -11.00 8.40 25.48
N ALA A 77 -10.04 8.12 24.63
CA ALA A 77 -8.68 8.62 24.76
C ALA A 77 -8.45 9.78 23.76
N PRO A 78 -7.67 10.81 24.11
CA PRO A 78 -7.42 11.90 23.20
C PRO A 78 -6.69 11.43 21.94
N LEU A 79 -7.15 11.87 20.77
CA LEU A 79 -6.46 11.65 19.51
C LEU A 79 -5.30 12.64 19.39
N LYS A 80 -4.06 12.14 19.53
CA LYS A 80 -2.84 12.94 19.45
C LYS A 80 -1.95 12.53 18.28
N ALA A 81 -2.53 12.03 17.19
CA ALA A 81 -1.81 11.60 16.01
C ALA A 81 -2.22 12.41 14.80
N GLN A 82 -1.27 12.70 13.93
CA GLN A 82 -1.53 13.20 12.59
C GLN A 82 -1.85 12.03 11.68
N VAL A 83 -2.99 12.07 10.98
CA VAL A 83 -3.48 10.96 10.15
C VAL A 83 -3.34 11.32 8.68
N PHE A 84 -2.73 10.41 7.92
CA PHE A 84 -2.65 10.45 6.47
C PHE A 84 -3.41 9.27 5.88
N LEU A 85 -4.25 9.54 4.88
CA LEU A 85 -4.85 8.51 4.05
C LEU A 85 -4.10 8.43 2.73
N VAL A 86 -3.71 7.22 2.35
CA VAL A 86 -3.00 6.96 1.09
C VAL A 86 -3.81 5.94 0.29
N GLY A 87 -4.04 6.23 -0.96
CA GLY A 87 -4.81 5.34 -1.83
C GLY A 87 -4.72 5.74 -3.30
N PRO A 88 -5.21 4.89 -4.20
CA PRO A 88 -5.34 5.24 -5.60
C PRO A 88 -6.40 6.33 -5.79
N PRO A 89 -6.32 7.12 -6.88
CA PRO A 89 -7.20 8.26 -7.12
C PRO A 89 -8.69 7.93 -7.02
N GLU A 90 -9.10 6.76 -7.47
CA GLU A 90 -10.50 6.32 -7.48
C GLU A 90 -11.06 6.16 -6.06
N VAL A 91 -10.23 5.64 -5.14
CA VAL A 91 -10.62 5.47 -3.74
C VAL A 91 -10.69 6.81 -3.02
N ILE A 92 -9.76 7.73 -3.33
CA ILE A 92 -9.79 9.08 -2.76
C ILE A 92 -11.00 9.85 -3.30
N ALA A 93 -11.30 9.77 -4.60
CA ALA A 93 -12.48 10.40 -5.19
C ALA A 93 -13.79 9.93 -4.54
N LEU A 94 -13.89 8.63 -4.21
CA LEU A 94 -15.04 8.09 -3.49
C LEU A 94 -15.19 8.69 -2.08
N LEU A 95 -14.08 8.93 -1.39
CA LEU A 95 -14.10 9.57 -0.06
C LEU A 95 -14.46 11.05 -0.16
N GLU A 96 -14.07 11.73 -1.25
CA GLU A 96 -14.37 13.14 -1.50
C GLU A 96 -15.86 13.42 -1.81
N GLU A 97 -16.66 12.40 -2.08
CA GLU A 97 -18.13 12.52 -2.13
C GLU A 97 -18.75 12.81 -0.77
N ASP A 98 -18.04 12.57 0.32
CA ASP A 98 -18.44 12.91 1.68
C ASP A 98 -17.93 14.32 2.04
N GLU A 99 -18.83 15.27 2.20
CA GLU A 99 -18.48 16.66 2.52
C GLU A 99 -17.66 16.77 3.82
N GLU A 100 -17.95 15.95 4.85
CA GLU A 100 -17.19 15.94 6.10
C GLU A 100 -15.74 15.42 5.88
N PHE A 101 -15.50 14.60 4.87
CA PHE A 101 -14.15 14.16 4.54
C PHE A 101 -13.24 15.32 4.16
N LEU A 102 -13.73 16.25 3.34
CA LEU A 102 -12.97 17.42 2.88
C LEU A 102 -12.63 18.37 4.04
N GLU A 103 -13.49 18.47 5.04
CA GLU A 103 -13.22 19.25 6.25
C GLU A 103 -12.11 18.61 7.11
N LEU A 104 -12.13 17.29 7.23
CA LEU A 104 -11.18 16.53 8.06
C LEU A 104 -9.83 16.32 7.37
N PHE A 105 -9.80 16.24 6.03
CA PHE A 105 -8.62 16.06 5.20
C PHE A 105 -8.48 17.20 4.17
N PRO A 106 -8.19 18.44 4.61
CA PRO A 106 -8.16 19.60 3.74
C PRO A 106 -6.96 19.64 2.79
N PHE A 107 -5.98 18.77 2.99
CA PHE A 107 -4.77 18.70 2.16
C PHE A 107 -4.79 17.45 1.31
N ARG A 108 -4.77 17.64 -0.01
CA ARG A 108 -4.60 16.60 -1.00
C ARG A 108 -3.24 16.73 -1.68
N VAL A 109 -2.51 15.64 -1.76
CA VAL A 109 -1.23 15.56 -2.48
C VAL A 109 -1.33 14.44 -3.51
N GLU A 110 -1.08 14.78 -4.76
CA GLU A 110 -1.04 13.82 -5.85
C GLU A 110 0.40 13.58 -6.28
N PHE A 111 0.73 12.31 -6.51
CA PHE A 111 2.01 11.92 -7.07
C PHE A 111 1.81 11.60 -8.55
N ASN A 112 2.62 12.24 -9.41
CA ASN A 112 2.63 11.90 -10.81
C ASN A 112 3.17 10.46 -10.99
N PRO A 113 2.42 9.57 -11.68
CA PRO A 113 2.89 8.22 -11.94
C PRO A 113 4.05 8.16 -12.96
N GLU A 114 4.39 9.28 -13.57
CA GLU A 114 5.44 9.40 -14.55
C GLU A 114 6.42 10.53 -14.19
N MET A 115 7.67 10.38 -14.59
CA MET A 115 8.71 11.40 -14.47
C MET A 115 9.44 11.58 -15.81
N PRO A 116 10.04 12.77 -16.08
CA PRO A 116 10.80 12.98 -17.31
C PRO A 116 11.98 12.01 -17.44
N TYR A 117 12.22 11.53 -18.66
CA TYR A 117 13.42 10.78 -18.99
C TYR A 117 14.63 11.74 -19.10
N THR A 118 15.43 11.80 -18.06
CA THR A 118 16.65 12.61 -17.99
C THR A 118 17.79 11.78 -17.38
N GLU A 119 19.01 12.15 -17.66
CA GLU A 119 20.19 11.51 -17.04
C GLU A 119 20.13 11.56 -15.51
N ALA A 120 19.65 12.66 -14.94
CA ALA A 120 19.48 12.81 -13.49
C ALA A 120 18.48 11.80 -12.92
N HIS A 121 17.33 11.61 -13.58
CA HIS A 121 16.32 10.63 -13.11
C HIS A 121 16.79 9.20 -13.28
N VAL A 122 17.53 8.88 -14.36
CA VAL A 122 18.16 7.56 -14.54
C VAL A 122 19.23 7.30 -13.48
N ALA A 123 20.05 8.31 -13.17
CA ALA A 123 21.05 8.20 -12.10
C ALA A 123 20.40 7.99 -10.73
N HIS A 124 19.30 8.71 -10.43
CA HIS A 124 18.53 8.51 -9.20
C HIS A 124 17.92 7.11 -9.12
N LEU A 125 17.39 6.59 -10.22
CA LEU A 125 16.90 5.21 -10.29
C LEU A 125 18.04 4.22 -9.97
N GLY A 126 19.21 4.40 -10.57
CA GLY A 126 20.39 3.57 -10.30
C GLY A 126 20.78 3.60 -8.83
N GLY A 127 20.95 4.80 -8.25
CA GLY A 127 21.28 4.97 -6.84
C GLY A 127 20.23 4.37 -5.89
N PHE A 128 18.95 4.47 -6.23
CA PHE A 128 17.89 3.80 -5.46
C PHE A 128 18.04 2.28 -5.50
N LEU A 129 18.24 1.69 -6.69
CA LEU A 129 18.37 0.24 -6.84
C LEU A 129 19.63 -0.30 -6.12
N GLU A 130 20.74 0.42 -6.20
CA GLU A 130 21.98 0.09 -5.48
C GLU A 130 21.79 0.16 -3.96
N ALA A 131 21.10 1.19 -3.46
CA ALA A 131 20.73 1.30 -2.05
C ALA A 131 19.84 0.16 -1.56
N GLN A 132 19.09 -0.48 -2.48
CA GLN A 132 18.28 -1.68 -2.20
C GLN A 132 19.07 -3.00 -2.37
N GLY A 133 20.38 -2.92 -2.56
CA GLY A 133 21.28 -4.06 -2.63
C GLY A 133 21.41 -4.70 -4.02
N VAL A 134 20.93 -4.05 -5.08
CA VAL A 134 21.10 -4.52 -6.46
C VAL A 134 22.42 -3.98 -7.03
N ARG A 135 23.34 -4.84 -7.45
CA ARG A 135 24.55 -4.43 -8.16
C ARG A 135 24.23 -4.29 -9.64
N LEU A 136 24.52 -3.12 -10.22
CA LEU A 136 24.17 -2.77 -11.59
C LEU A 136 25.42 -2.53 -12.44
N LEU A 137 25.38 -3.02 -13.68
CA LEU A 137 26.23 -2.54 -14.75
C LEU A 137 25.55 -1.38 -15.49
N PRO A 138 26.27 -0.48 -16.14
CA PRO A 138 25.68 0.62 -16.89
C PRO A 138 24.62 0.16 -17.91
N GLU A 139 24.87 -0.96 -18.58
CA GLU A 139 23.96 -1.56 -19.57
C GLU A 139 22.68 -2.12 -18.93
N GLY A 140 22.79 -2.61 -17.69
CA GLY A 140 21.66 -3.07 -16.90
C GLY A 140 20.76 -1.90 -16.46
N LEU A 141 21.37 -0.80 -16.00
CA LEU A 141 20.64 0.42 -15.68
C LEU A 141 19.93 1.00 -16.91
N ALA A 142 20.61 1.03 -18.07
CA ALA A 142 20.02 1.47 -19.32
C ALA A 142 18.82 0.59 -19.72
N ALA A 143 18.94 -0.73 -19.60
CA ALA A 143 17.85 -1.66 -19.91
C ALA A 143 16.64 -1.48 -18.96
N LEU A 144 16.88 -1.23 -17.67
CA LEU A 144 15.83 -0.92 -16.71
C LEU A 144 15.16 0.44 -16.98
N ALA A 145 15.92 1.44 -17.43
CA ALA A 145 15.37 2.73 -17.86
C ALA A 145 14.53 2.59 -19.14
N ASP A 146 14.97 1.77 -20.11
CA ASP A 146 14.19 1.43 -21.31
C ASP A 146 12.86 0.76 -20.92
N GLU A 147 12.88 -0.16 -19.97
CA GLU A 147 11.65 -0.80 -19.45
C GLU A 147 10.75 0.21 -18.74
N ALA A 148 11.30 1.13 -17.94
CA ALA A 148 10.52 2.19 -17.32
C ALA A 148 9.83 3.09 -18.35
N ARG A 149 10.48 3.36 -19.49
CA ARG A 149 9.86 4.09 -20.61
C ARG A 149 8.74 3.27 -21.26
N ARG A 150 8.99 1.98 -21.47
CA ARG A 150 7.96 1.06 -22.00
C ARG A 150 6.72 1.02 -21.11
N MET A 151 6.91 0.97 -19.79
CA MET A 151 5.83 0.98 -18.79
C MET A 151 5.06 2.30 -18.77
N ALA A 152 5.74 3.44 -19.00
CA ALA A 152 5.11 4.75 -19.14
C ALA A 152 4.34 4.91 -20.47
N GLY A 153 4.61 4.06 -21.46
CA GLY A 153 4.02 4.20 -22.81
C GLY A 153 4.46 5.46 -23.56
N HIS A 154 5.56 6.09 -23.13
CA HIS A 154 6.01 7.36 -23.68
C HIS A 154 7.55 7.42 -23.78
N GLN A 155 8.07 7.90 -24.93
CA GLN A 155 9.51 7.90 -25.21
C GLN A 155 10.32 8.84 -24.30
N GLU A 156 9.73 9.93 -23.82
CA GLU A 156 10.39 10.95 -23.01
C GLU A 156 10.02 10.89 -21.53
N ARG A 157 9.36 9.80 -21.09
CA ARG A 157 8.93 9.63 -19.71
C ARG A 157 9.31 8.26 -19.17
N LEU A 158 9.50 8.20 -17.87
CA LEU A 158 9.73 6.99 -17.09
C LEU A 158 8.52 6.75 -16.18
N ASP A 159 8.15 5.50 -15.99
CA ASP A 159 7.22 5.12 -14.92
C ASP A 159 7.86 5.41 -13.56
N ALA A 160 7.20 6.22 -12.74
CA ALA A 160 7.67 6.61 -11.41
C ALA A 160 7.43 5.54 -10.33
N ARG A 161 6.76 4.42 -10.67
CA ARG A 161 6.53 3.28 -9.77
C ARG A 161 7.77 2.41 -9.65
N ILE A 162 8.83 3.00 -9.12
CA ILE A 162 10.19 2.42 -9.09
C ILE A 162 10.30 1.05 -8.39
N TYR A 163 9.35 0.70 -7.51
CA TYR A 163 9.32 -0.63 -6.89
C TYR A 163 9.07 -1.76 -7.90
N ARG A 164 8.35 -1.50 -9.00
CA ARG A 164 8.19 -2.48 -10.09
C ARG A 164 9.52 -2.77 -10.79
N LEU A 165 10.35 -1.74 -10.95
CA LEU A 165 11.69 -1.87 -11.50
C LEU A 165 12.64 -2.56 -10.52
N LEU A 166 12.49 -2.29 -9.21
CA LEU A 166 13.25 -3.00 -8.18
C LEU A 166 12.96 -4.51 -8.20
N ASP A 167 11.69 -4.90 -8.32
CA ASP A 167 11.32 -6.31 -8.42
C ASP A 167 11.90 -6.97 -9.68
N LEU A 168 11.89 -6.25 -10.82
CA LEU A 168 12.51 -6.71 -12.04
C LEU A 168 14.04 -6.83 -11.89
N ALA A 169 14.68 -5.83 -11.31
CA ALA A 169 16.12 -5.83 -11.08
C ALA A 169 16.55 -6.97 -10.14
N ARG A 170 15.80 -7.22 -9.07
CA ARG A 170 16.02 -8.36 -8.17
C ARG A 170 15.84 -9.71 -8.88
N GLU A 171 14.86 -9.82 -9.75
CA GLU A 171 14.67 -11.01 -10.56
C GLU A 171 15.85 -11.22 -11.53
N ALA A 172 16.34 -10.14 -12.16
CA ALA A 172 17.46 -10.15 -13.07
C ALA A 172 18.77 -10.62 -12.41
N THR A 173 18.96 -10.38 -11.09
CA THR A 173 20.14 -10.88 -10.36
C THR A 173 20.26 -12.40 -10.39
N ARG A 174 19.15 -13.14 -10.59
CA ARG A 174 19.16 -14.61 -10.69
C ARG A 174 19.79 -15.10 -11.99
N TYR A 175 19.83 -14.25 -13.00
CA TYR A 175 20.36 -14.56 -14.33
C TYR A 175 21.76 -13.97 -14.54
N GLN A 176 21.99 -12.79 -13.96
CA GLN A 176 23.26 -12.08 -14.08
C GLN A 176 23.51 -11.17 -12.87
N ASP A 177 24.63 -11.33 -12.19
CA ASP A 177 25.04 -10.50 -11.05
C ASP A 177 26.53 -10.15 -11.16
N PRO A 178 26.92 -8.88 -11.33
CA PRO A 178 26.06 -7.67 -11.41
C PRO A 178 25.13 -7.65 -12.63
N VAL A 179 23.95 -7.04 -12.45
CA VAL A 179 22.88 -7.00 -13.45
C VAL A 179 23.30 -6.17 -14.65
N GLY A 180 23.38 -6.82 -15.81
CA GLY A 180 23.56 -6.22 -17.12
C GLY A 180 22.27 -6.32 -17.96
N ARG A 181 22.37 -5.91 -19.23
CA ARG A 181 21.25 -5.97 -20.19
C ARG A 181 20.69 -7.39 -20.33
N GLU A 182 21.56 -8.39 -20.50
CA GLU A 182 21.13 -9.78 -20.66
C GLU A 182 20.31 -10.27 -19.46
N GLY A 183 20.73 -9.93 -18.23
CA GLY A 183 19.99 -10.29 -17.02
C GLY A 183 18.57 -9.71 -17.00
N VAL A 184 18.41 -8.44 -17.41
CA VAL A 184 17.11 -7.77 -17.50
C VAL A 184 16.22 -8.40 -18.58
N GLU A 185 16.77 -8.64 -19.78
CA GLU A 185 16.03 -9.24 -20.89
C GLU A 185 15.56 -10.66 -20.56
N ARG A 186 16.39 -11.47 -19.91
CA ARG A 186 16.00 -12.82 -19.44
C ARG A 186 14.92 -12.78 -18.37
N ALA A 187 14.98 -11.82 -17.45
CA ALA A 187 13.95 -11.64 -16.44
C ALA A 187 12.61 -11.21 -17.07
N LEU A 188 12.64 -10.29 -18.04
CA LEU A 188 11.46 -9.87 -18.79
C LEU A 188 10.82 -11.03 -19.54
N LYS A 189 11.64 -11.78 -20.29
CA LYS A 189 11.18 -12.98 -21.02
C LYS A 189 10.53 -14.00 -20.07
N ALA A 190 11.16 -14.28 -18.94
CA ALA A 190 10.61 -15.20 -17.96
C ALA A 190 9.28 -14.71 -17.36
N ARG A 191 9.04 -13.40 -17.30
CA ARG A 191 7.74 -12.84 -16.92
C ARG A 191 6.71 -13.05 -18.03
N GLU A 192 7.04 -12.79 -19.27
CA GLU A 192 6.18 -13.04 -20.42
C GLU A 192 5.79 -14.50 -20.51
N ASP A 193 6.75 -15.42 -20.40
CA ASP A 193 6.50 -16.87 -20.46
C ASP A 193 5.54 -17.35 -19.32
N ARG A 194 5.56 -16.71 -18.15
CA ARG A 194 4.63 -17.04 -17.05
C ARG A 194 3.18 -16.63 -17.32
N PHE A 195 2.97 -15.59 -18.13
CA PHE A 195 1.63 -15.12 -18.53
C PHE A 195 1.16 -15.70 -19.85
N ALA A 196 2.05 -16.34 -20.63
CA ALA A 196 1.73 -16.93 -21.93
C ALA A 196 0.65 -18.02 -21.81
N LEU A 197 0.64 -18.81 -20.73
CA LEU A 197 -0.33 -19.86 -20.53
C LEU A 197 -1.78 -19.35 -20.49
N GLU A 198 -2.06 -18.23 -19.84
CA GLU A 198 -3.40 -17.65 -19.82
C GLU A 198 -3.84 -17.19 -21.21
N GLN A 199 -2.92 -16.61 -21.98
CA GLN A 199 -3.20 -16.20 -23.36
C GLN A 199 -3.39 -17.39 -24.28
N GLU A 200 -2.59 -18.45 -24.15
CA GLU A 200 -2.73 -19.69 -24.90
C GLU A 200 -4.06 -20.37 -24.61
N LEU A 201 -4.47 -20.45 -23.34
CA LEU A 201 -5.78 -21.01 -22.97
C LEU A 201 -6.92 -20.18 -23.52
N PHE A 202 -6.85 -18.83 -23.40
CA PHE A 202 -7.87 -17.95 -23.95
C PHE A 202 -7.99 -18.08 -25.47
N LEU A 203 -6.86 -18.12 -26.21
CA LEU A 203 -6.87 -18.31 -27.66
C LEU A 203 -7.48 -19.66 -28.04
N LYS A 204 -7.19 -20.69 -27.27
CA LYS A 204 -7.76 -22.03 -27.47
C LYS A 204 -9.27 -22.05 -27.26
N ASP A 205 -9.76 -21.39 -26.20
CA ASP A 205 -11.19 -21.27 -25.92
C ASP A 205 -11.92 -20.48 -27.04
N VAL A 206 -11.27 -19.45 -27.61
CA VAL A 206 -11.79 -18.72 -28.77
C VAL A 206 -11.83 -19.60 -30.02
N GLU A 207 -10.77 -20.39 -30.29
CA GLU A 207 -10.71 -21.32 -31.44
C GLU A 207 -11.76 -22.46 -31.29
N GLU A 208 -12.01 -22.90 -30.06
CA GLU A 208 -13.01 -23.95 -29.76
C GLU A 208 -14.45 -23.39 -29.69
N GLY A 209 -14.63 -22.07 -29.82
CA GLY A 209 -15.95 -21.41 -29.85
C GLY A 209 -16.65 -21.41 -28.48
N VAL A 210 -15.89 -21.45 -27.39
CA VAL A 210 -16.41 -21.43 -26.03
C VAL A 210 -16.63 -19.99 -25.53
N VAL A 211 -16.05 -18.99 -26.19
CA VAL A 211 -16.18 -17.54 -25.92
C VAL A 211 -16.65 -16.82 -27.18
#